data_75c8d99431f506d7cdc2a6145599769e
#
_entry.id   75c8d99431f506d7cdc2a6145599769e
#
_cell.length_a   1.000
_cell.length_b   1.000
_cell.length_c   1.000
_cell.angle_alpha   90.00
_cell.angle_beta   90.00
_cell.angle_gamma   90.00
#
_symmetry.space_group_name_H-M   'P 1'
#
loop_
_entity.id
_entity.type
_entity.pdbx_description
1 polymer ?
#
loop_
_entity_poly.entity_id
_entity_poly.type
_entity_poly.pdbx_seq_one_letter_code
_entity_poly.pdbx_strand_id
1 'polypeptide(L)'
;MPAEAKCPFHANVAGIGTSNREWWPNQLRLELLGQHSEKSDPLGRDFNYREEFRKLDYAALKADIRKVLTDSQDWWPADWGSYTGLFIRLAWHSAGTYRVVDGRGGAGRGQQRFAPLNSWPDNVSLDKARRLLWPVKKKY
;
A
#
# COMPACT_ATOMS: atom_id res chain seq x y z
N MET A 1 39.33 18.95 23.44
CA MET A 1 39.59 17.75 22.62
C MET A 1 38.29 17.40 21.92
N PRO A 2 38.21 17.36 20.62
CA PRO A 2 36.99 16.95 19.94
C PRO A 2 36.77 15.45 20.25
N ALA A 3 35.55 15.10 20.63
CA ALA A 3 35.18 13.72 20.81
C ALA A 3 35.26 12.98 19.48
N GLU A 4 36.13 11.96 19.42
CA GLU A 4 36.18 11.06 18.26
C GLU A 4 34.81 10.49 18.01
N ALA A 5 34.23 10.76 16.84
CA ALA A 5 33.00 10.13 16.38
C ALA A 5 33.29 8.63 16.22
N LYS A 6 32.91 7.84 17.23
CA LYS A 6 33.00 6.38 17.14
C LYS A 6 32.04 5.90 16.05
N CYS A 7 32.61 5.32 15.00
CA CYS A 7 31.82 4.66 13.97
C CYS A 7 30.91 3.62 14.65
N PRO A 8 29.60 3.62 14.43
CA PRO A 8 28.69 2.70 15.07
C PRO A 8 28.99 1.21 14.75
N PHE A 9 29.83 0.96 13.76
CA PHE A 9 30.26 -0.37 13.37
C PHE A 9 31.49 -0.90 14.13
N HIS A 10 32.17 -0.08 14.95
CA HIS A 10 33.37 -0.50 15.67
C HIS A 10 33.10 -1.24 16.99
N ALA A 11 31.86 -1.35 17.42
CA ALA A 11 31.54 -2.04 18.67
C ALA A 11 31.35 -3.58 18.50
N ASN A 12 31.33 -4.10 17.28
CA ASN A 12 31.13 -5.51 17.03
C ASN A 12 32.44 -6.22 16.69
N VAL A 13 32.78 -7.23 17.48
CA VAL A 13 33.90 -8.14 17.20
C VAL A 13 33.67 -8.79 15.83
N ALA A 14 34.70 -8.81 15.01
CA ALA A 14 34.64 -9.45 13.70
C ALA A 14 34.13 -10.90 13.83
N GLY A 15 32.98 -11.17 13.20
CA GLY A 15 32.34 -12.49 13.21
C GLY A 15 30.97 -12.57 13.90
N ILE A 16 30.56 -11.55 14.65
CA ILE A 16 29.20 -11.45 15.21
C ILE A 16 28.45 -10.36 14.46
N GLY A 17 27.56 -10.76 13.55
CA GLY A 17 26.69 -9.82 12.85
C GLY A 17 25.74 -9.13 13.82
N THR A 18 25.34 -7.89 13.49
CA THR A 18 24.29 -7.16 14.21
C THR A 18 22.95 -7.85 13.99
N SER A 19 22.18 -8.02 15.06
CA SER A 19 20.81 -8.49 14.97
C SER A 19 19.88 -7.37 14.41
N ASN A 20 18.75 -7.76 13.82
CA ASN A 20 17.74 -6.78 13.39
C ASN A 20 17.29 -5.86 14.53
N ARG A 21 17.34 -6.34 15.77
CA ARG A 21 16.98 -5.58 16.97
C ARG A 21 17.98 -4.47 17.29
N GLU A 22 19.24 -4.64 16.93
CA GLU A 22 20.29 -3.64 17.12
C GLU A 22 20.23 -2.55 16.03
N TRP A 23 19.77 -2.92 14.84
CA TRP A 23 19.58 -1.96 13.74
C TRP A 23 18.26 -1.19 13.83
N TRP A 24 17.22 -1.83 14.33
CA TRP A 24 15.89 -1.25 14.40
C TRP A 24 15.35 -1.25 15.84
N PRO A 25 14.74 -0.19 16.35
CA PRO A 25 14.44 1.10 15.67
C PRO A 25 15.56 2.14 15.82
N ASN A 26 16.65 1.83 16.50
CA ASN A 26 17.57 2.84 17.05
C ASN A 26 18.62 3.36 16.05
N GLN A 27 18.95 2.60 15.02
CA GLN A 27 20.00 2.96 14.06
C GLN A 27 19.47 3.30 12.67
N LEU A 28 18.38 2.67 12.26
CA LEU A 28 17.75 2.97 10.98
C LEU A 28 16.58 3.94 11.20
N ARG A 29 16.68 5.10 10.61
CA ARG A 29 15.60 6.09 10.63
C ARG A 29 14.48 5.67 9.67
N LEU A 30 13.77 4.61 10.02
CA LEU A 30 12.70 4.06 9.18
C LEU A 30 11.51 5.01 9.02
N GLU A 31 11.37 5.98 9.91
CA GLU A 31 10.39 7.05 9.80
C GLU A 31 10.56 7.86 8.52
N LEU A 32 11.77 7.94 7.96
CA LEU A 32 12.02 8.62 6.69
C LEU A 32 11.34 7.92 5.52
N LEU A 33 11.19 6.60 5.57
CA LEU A 33 10.49 5.82 4.56
C LEU A 33 8.97 6.02 4.59
N GLY A 34 8.46 6.48 5.72
CA GLY A 34 7.03 6.78 5.90
C GLY A 34 6.69 8.26 5.79
N GLN A 35 7.65 9.12 5.46
CA GLN A 35 7.38 10.53 5.24
C GLN A 35 6.62 10.71 3.93
N HIS A 36 5.40 11.20 4.06
CA HIS A 36 4.61 11.62 2.92
C HIS A 36 4.55 13.15 2.94
N SER A 37 5.05 13.79 1.90
CA SER A 37 4.83 15.21 1.72
C SER A 37 3.32 15.48 1.48
N GLU A 38 2.86 16.67 1.78
CA GLU A 38 1.48 17.10 1.46
C GLU A 38 1.16 16.91 -0.04
N LYS A 39 2.17 16.98 -0.90
CA LYS A 39 2.04 16.69 -2.35
C LYS A 39 1.66 15.24 -2.66
N SER A 40 1.91 14.30 -1.75
CA SER A 40 1.52 12.90 -1.91
C SER A 40 0.12 12.59 -1.39
N ASP A 41 -0.50 13.54 -0.70
CA ASP A 41 -1.88 13.44 -0.21
C ASP A 41 -2.80 14.32 -1.06
N PRO A 42 -3.45 13.76 -2.09
CA PRO A 42 -4.33 14.52 -2.98
C PRO A 42 -5.63 15.00 -2.30
N LEU A 43 -5.92 14.49 -1.11
CA LEU A 43 -7.16 14.81 -0.38
C LEU A 43 -7.01 16.03 0.54
N GLY A 44 -5.76 16.38 0.90
CA GLY A 44 -5.47 17.51 1.78
C GLY A 44 -5.76 17.25 3.25
N ARG A 45 -5.42 18.25 4.09
CA ARG A 45 -5.50 18.14 5.56
C ARG A 45 -6.92 18.14 6.11
N ASP A 46 -7.84 18.77 5.40
CA ASP A 46 -9.23 18.93 5.85
C ASP A 46 -10.11 17.72 5.52
N PHE A 47 -9.54 16.70 4.86
CA PHE A 47 -10.26 15.50 4.49
C PHE A 47 -10.61 14.67 5.72
N ASN A 48 -11.90 14.50 5.97
CA ASN A 48 -12.41 13.63 7.03
C ASN A 48 -13.05 12.38 6.43
N TYR A 49 -12.33 11.25 6.49
CA TYR A 49 -12.79 9.97 5.93
C TYR A 49 -14.17 9.55 6.45
N ARG A 50 -14.45 9.76 7.75
CA ARG A 50 -15.72 9.32 8.35
C ARG A 50 -16.90 10.13 7.83
N GLU A 51 -16.72 11.41 7.63
CA GLU A 51 -17.75 12.28 7.09
C GLU A 51 -18.04 11.97 5.62
N GLU A 52 -17.00 11.79 4.82
CA GLU A 52 -17.14 11.40 3.43
C GLU A 52 -17.77 10.02 3.28
N PHE A 53 -17.37 9.07 4.11
CA PHE A 53 -17.98 7.74 4.11
C PHE A 53 -19.48 7.76 4.47
N ARG A 54 -19.91 8.64 5.38
CA ARG A 54 -21.34 8.78 5.73
C ARG A 54 -22.20 9.32 4.60
N LYS A 55 -21.61 10.11 3.70
CA LYS A 55 -22.28 10.66 2.51
C LYS A 55 -22.42 9.63 1.40
N LEU A 56 -21.66 8.53 1.48
CA LEU A 56 -21.56 7.52 0.44
C LEU A 56 -22.81 6.64 0.39
N ASP A 57 -23.42 6.48 -0.79
CA ASP A 57 -24.37 5.41 -1.03
C ASP A 57 -23.62 4.06 -1.15
N TYR A 58 -23.46 3.41 -0.02
CA TYR A 58 -22.73 2.15 0.08
C TYR A 58 -23.41 1.00 -0.70
N ALA A 59 -24.74 1.00 -0.80
CA ALA A 59 -25.46 -0.02 -1.55
C ALA A 59 -25.22 0.12 -3.06
N ALA A 60 -25.28 1.35 -3.57
CA ALA A 60 -24.97 1.65 -4.96
C ALA A 60 -23.50 1.35 -5.30
N LEU A 61 -22.55 1.72 -4.44
CA LEU A 61 -21.14 1.38 -4.61
C LEU A 61 -20.94 -0.13 -4.73
N LYS A 62 -21.55 -0.92 -3.87
CA LYS A 62 -21.45 -2.40 -3.93
C LYS A 62 -22.05 -2.96 -5.22
N ALA A 63 -23.15 -2.40 -5.70
CA ALA A 63 -23.78 -2.81 -6.95
C ALA A 63 -22.85 -2.53 -8.14
N ASP A 64 -22.25 -1.35 -8.19
CA ASP A 64 -21.31 -0.99 -9.26
C ASP A 64 -20.04 -1.86 -9.23
N ILE A 65 -19.50 -2.15 -8.05
CA ILE A 65 -18.36 -3.08 -7.94
C ILE A 65 -18.75 -4.47 -8.46
N ARG A 66 -19.92 -4.99 -8.10
CA ARG A 66 -20.40 -6.30 -8.58
C ARG A 66 -20.53 -6.31 -10.10
N LYS A 67 -21.01 -5.23 -10.70
CA LYS A 67 -21.09 -5.08 -12.15
C LYS A 67 -19.69 -5.16 -12.78
N VAL A 68 -18.71 -4.44 -12.25
CA VAL A 68 -17.33 -4.48 -12.75
C VAL A 68 -16.75 -5.89 -12.69
N LEU A 69 -17.10 -6.70 -11.70
CA LEU A 69 -16.56 -8.06 -11.56
C LEU A 69 -16.95 -9.00 -12.72
N THR A 70 -18.03 -8.72 -13.43
CA THR A 70 -18.58 -9.60 -14.50
C THR A 70 -18.63 -8.90 -15.86
N ASP A 71 -18.28 -7.62 -15.94
CA ASP A 71 -18.27 -6.83 -17.16
C ASP A 71 -16.87 -6.91 -17.82
N SER A 72 -16.70 -7.96 -18.64
CA SER A 72 -15.43 -8.22 -19.33
C SER A 72 -15.08 -7.11 -20.31
N GLN A 73 -13.85 -6.61 -20.22
CA GLN A 73 -13.33 -5.53 -21.06
C GLN A 73 -12.41 -6.06 -22.15
N ASP A 74 -12.55 -5.58 -23.37
CA ASP A 74 -11.73 -6.02 -24.52
C ASP A 74 -10.23 -5.82 -24.31
N TRP A 75 -9.86 -4.74 -23.62
CA TRP A 75 -8.45 -4.42 -23.36
C TRP A 75 -7.82 -5.30 -22.25
N TRP A 76 -8.63 -5.98 -21.46
CA TRP A 76 -8.22 -6.94 -20.42
C TRP A 76 -9.37 -7.93 -20.19
N PRO A 77 -9.54 -8.94 -21.04
CA PRO A 77 -10.64 -9.90 -20.92
C PRO A 77 -10.63 -10.62 -19.59
N ALA A 78 -11.82 -10.84 -19.04
CA ALA A 78 -11.98 -11.54 -17.78
C ALA A 78 -11.78 -13.05 -17.93
N ASP A 79 -10.96 -13.63 -17.06
CA ASP A 79 -10.77 -15.08 -17.00
C ASP A 79 -12.10 -15.73 -16.59
N TRP A 80 -12.56 -16.68 -17.39
CA TRP A 80 -13.83 -17.37 -17.14
C TRP A 80 -15.02 -16.42 -16.94
N GLY A 81 -14.98 -15.24 -17.54
CA GLY A 81 -16.03 -14.24 -17.45
C GLY A 81 -16.11 -13.48 -16.13
N SER A 82 -15.09 -13.57 -15.27
CA SER A 82 -15.08 -12.87 -13.99
C SER A 82 -13.71 -12.36 -13.56
N TYR A 83 -13.66 -11.13 -13.08
CA TYR A 83 -12.48 -10.55 -12.44
C TYR A 83 -12.37 -10.84 -10.94
N THR A 84 -13.26 -11.65 -10.36
CA THR A 84 -13.34 -11.85 -8.91
C THR A 84 -12.01 -12.28 -8.32
N GLY A 85 -11.32 -13.26 -8.92
CA GLY A 85 -10.00 -13.72 -8.44
C GLY A 85 -8.96 -12.61 -8.46
N LEU A 86 -8.93 -11.80 -9.52
CA LEU A 86 -8.03 -10.65 -9.66
C LEU A 86 -8.29 -9.60 -8.57
N PHE A 87 -9.56 -9.32 -8.27
CA PHE A 87 -9.94 -8.33 -7.23
C PHE A 87 -9.72 -8.84 -5.82
N ILE A 88 -9.93 -10.13 -5.54
CA ILE A 88 -9.56 -10.73 -4.26
C ILE A 88 -8.06 -10.58 -4.02
N ARG A 89 -7.24 -10.89 -5.02
CA ARG A 89 -5.80 -10.72 -4.93
C ARG A 89 -5.41 -9.25 -4.75
N LEU A 90 -6.05 -8.32 -5.46
CA LEU A 90 -5.84 -6.88 -5.27
C LEU A 90 -6.11 -6.47 -3.82
N ALA A 91 -7.24 -6.88 -3.26
CA ALA A 91 -7.61 -6.54 -1.89
C ALA A 91 -6.64 -7.13 -0.86
N TRP A 92 -6.28 -8.40 -1.03
CA TRP A 92 -5.34 -9.08 -0.15
C TRP A 92 -3.95 -8.43 -0.19
N HIS A 93 -3.40 -8.17 -1.37
CA HIS A 93 -2.07 -7.56 -1.52
C HIS A 93 -2.05 -6.08 -1.09
N SER A 94 -3.19 -5.41 -1.09
CA SER A 94 -3.31 -4.08 -0.49
C SER A 94 -3.33 -4.16 1.04
N ALA A 95 -4.10 -5.08 1.62
CA ALA A 95 -4.20 -5.26 3.06
C ALA A 95 -2.93 -5.87 3.67
N GLY A 96 -2.29 -6.79 2.97
CA GLY A 96 -1.12 -7.56 3.42
C GLY A 96 0.16 -6.74 3.62
N THR A 97 0.17 -5.48 3.22
CA THR A 97 1.26 -4.55 3.53
C THR A 97 1.21 -4.02 4.97
N TYR A 98 0.17 -4.37 5.73
CA TYR A 98 0.01 -3.93 7.12
C TYR A 98 1.08 -4.52 8.03
N ARG A 99 1.67 -3.68 8.86
CA ARG A 99 2.69 -4.05 9.84
C ARG A 99 2.11 -3.97 11.25
N VAL A 100 2.03 -5.11 11.91
CA VAL A 100 1.47 -5.21 13.26
C VAL A 100 2.29 -4.42 14.29
N VAL A 101 3.62 -4.34 14.10
CA VAL A 101 4.54 -3.72 15.06
C VAL A 101 4.31 -2.21 15.21
N ASP A 102 4.04 -1.51 14.12
CA ASP A 102 3.95 -0.05 14.10
C ASP A 102 2.66 0.48 13.45
N GLY A 103 1.77 -0.39 13.01
CA GLY A 103 0.51 -0.02 12.38
C GLY A 103 0.64 0.62 10.99
N ARG A 104 1.82 0.58 10.38
CA ARG A 104 2.04 1.13 9.04
C ARG A 104 1.54 0.19 7.95
N GLY A 105 1.32 0.76 6.77
CA GLY A 105 0.87 0.00 5.61
C GLY A 105 -0.63 -0.26 5.61
N GLY A 106 -1.03 -1.38 5.02
CA GLY A 106 -2.43 -1.73 4.84
C GLY A 106 -3.09 -1.01 3.67
N ALA A 107 -4.39 -1.27 3.47
CA ALA A 107 -5.13 -0.83 2.30
C ALA A 107 -5.32 0.71 2.21
N GLY A 108 -5.28 1.41 3.35
CA GLY A 108 -5.65 2.82 3.43
C GLY A 108 -4.71 3.79 2.72
N ARG A 109 -3.48 3.39 2.42
CA ARG A 109 -2.47 4.27 1.82
C ARG A 109 -2.12 3.94 0.36
N GLY A 110 -2.64 2.88 -0.19
CA GLY A 110 -2.43 2.48 -1.58
C GLY A 110 -0.97 2.22 -1.94
N GLN A 111 -0.16 1.70 -1.02
CA GLN A 111 1.28 1.49 -1.17
C GLN A 111 1.63 0.55 -2.33
N GLN A 112 0.74 -0.36 -2.70
CA GLN A 112 0.90 -1.28 -3.82
C GLN A 112 1.23 -0.58 -5.16
N ARG A 113 0.89 0.70 -5.30
CA ARG A 113 1.15 1.49 -6.50
C ARG A 113 2.59 1.95 -6.65
N PHE A 114 3.36 1.91 -5.57
CA PHE A 114 4.68 2.52 -5.49
C PHE A 114 5.79 1.48 -5.40
N ALA A 115 6.98 1.87 -5.84
CA ALA A 115 8.17 1.07 -5.65
C ALA A 115 8.46 0.84 -4.16
N PRO A 116 8.99 -0.33 -3.78
CA PRO A 116 9.27 -1.49 -4.62
C PRO A 116 8.07 -2.42 -4.86
N LEU A 117 6.95 -2.21 -4.16
CA LEU A 117 5.80 -3.13 -4.15
C LEU A 117 5.17 -3.34 -5.52
N ASN A 118 5.13 -2.28 -6.34
CA ASN A 118 4.55 -2.36 -7.68
C ASN A 118 5.30 -3.27 -8.65
N SER A 119 6.55 -3.60 -8.34
CA SER A 119 7.40 -4.49 -9.15
C SER A 119 7.53 -5.91 -8.61
N TRP A 120 6.90 -6.21 -7.48
CA TRP A 120 6.90 -7.57 -6.94
C TRP A 120 6.16 -8.53 -7.87
N PRO A 121 6.69 -9.76 -8.09
CA PRO A 121 6.03 -10.76 -8.93
C PRO A 121 4.59 -11.04 -8.55
N ASP A 122 4.30 -11.08 -7.23
CA ASP A 122 2.94 -11.30 -6.72
C ASP A 122 1.96 -10.17 -7.03
N ASN A 123 2.46 -9.01 -7.42
CA ASN A 123 1.66 -7.84 -7.79
C ASN A 123 1.46 -7.70 -9.31
N VAL A 124 1.88 -8.70 -10.09
CA VAL A 124 1.68 -8.71 -11.54
C VAL A 124 0.21 -8.54 -11.90
N SER A 125 -0.08 -7.70 -12.89
CA SER A 125 -1.43 -7.41 -13.39
C SER A 125 -2.39 -6.69 -12.41
N LEU A 126 -1.96 -6.34 -11.20
CA LEU A 126 -2.80 -5.59 -10.26
C LEU A 126 -2.98 -4.12 -10.66
N ASP A 127 -2.13 -3.59 -11.53
CA ASP A 127 -2.35 -2.32 -12.21
C ASP A 127 -3.61 -2.36 -13.09
N LYS A 128 -3.89 -3.50 -13.74
CA LYS A 128 -5.11 -3.72 -14.53
C LYS A 128 -6.35 -3.74 -13.62
N ALA A 129 -6.26 -4.40 -12.47
CA ALA A 129 -7.33 -4.39 -11.48
C ALA A 129 -7.67 -2.96 -11.02
N ARG A 130 -6.66 -2.15 -10.72
CA ARG A 130 -6.87 -0.74 -10.37
C ARG A 130 -7.49 0.07 -11.50
N ARG A 131 -7.09 -0.21 -12.75
CA ARG A 131 -7.67 0.44 -13.92
C ARG A 131 -9.13 0.06 -14.13
N LEU A 132 -9.50 -1.20 -13.92
CA LEU A 132 -10.90 -1.67 -13.98
C LEU A 132 -11.77 -0.96 -12.93
N LEU A 133 -11.23 -0.73 -11.71
CA LEU A 133 -11.95 -0.02 -10.64
C LEU A 133 -12.03 1.50 -10.84
N TRP A 134 -11.24 2.06 -11.75
CA TRP A 134 -11.13 3.50 -11.90
C TRP A 134 -12.47 4.22 -12.14
N PRO A 135 -13.39 3.72 -13.01
CA PRO A 135 -14.70 4.34 -13.19
C PRO A 135 -15.52 4.42 -11.91
N VAL A 136 -15.48 3.35 -11.11
CA VAL A 136 -16.17 3.30 -9.80
C VAL A 136 -15.53 4.32 -8.85
N LYS A 137 -14.20 4.31 -8.73
CA LYS A 137 -13.48 5.26 -7.89
C LYS A 137 -13.75 6.73 -8.25
N LYS A 138 -13.97 7.03 -9.53
CA LYS A 138 -14.30 8.38 -9.98
C LYS A 138 -15.71 8.81 -9.65
N LYS A 139 -16.62 7.84 -9.54
CA LYS A 139 -18.04 8.10 -9.27
C LYS A 139 -18.28 8.37 -7.79
N TYR A 140 -17.54 7.71 -6.92
CA TYR A 140 -17.65 7.77 -5.47
C TYR A 140 -16.40 8.39 -4.84
#